data_b0089cd60141690fede5dbaa022070c2
#
_entry.id   b0089cd60141690fede5dbaa022070c2
#
_cell.length_a   1.000
_cell.length_b   1.000
_cell.length_c   1.000
_cell.angle_alpha   90.00
_cell.angle_beta   90.00
_cell.angle_gamma   90.00
#
_symmetry.space_group_name_H-M   'P 1'
#
loop_
_entity.id
_entity.type
_entity.pdbx_description
1 polymer ?
#
loop_
_entity_poly.entity_id
_entity_poly.type
_entity_poly.pdbx_seq_one_letter_code
_entity_poly.pdbx_strand_id
1 'polypeptide(L)'
;MASFPTRFAAIVSMTALMTLGTPAEGARISLIRDAEIENTIRTFATPLFTAAGFDANQVRMHIVNDPRLNAFVAGGMNLFLNTGLLLASKSPEQVIGVIAHETGHIAGGHLARTQDALRGASVATILAYVLGAAAIAAGSAEGGAAVILGGQSIAQQTFLQYSRSQEQAADQFAVTVLDETGQSAEGLLEFLEIMA
;
A
#
# COMPACT_ATOMS: atom_id res chain seq x y z
N MET A 1 -29.54 60.51 32.90
CA MET A 1 -28.25 59.84 33.20
C MET A 1 -28.45 58.35 32.93
N ALA A 2 -28.06 57.91 31.78
CA ALA A 2 -28.17 56.48 31.36
C ALA A 2 -26.77 55.92 31.17
N SER A 3 -26.43 54.95 32.01
CA SER A 3 -25.12 54.23 31.97
C SER A 3 -25.17 53.12 30.95
N PHE A 4 -24.25 53.14 29.97
CA PHE A 4 -24.00 52.07 29.01
C PHE A 4 -23.18 50.94 29.66
N PRO A 5 -23.52 49.70 29.48
CA PRO A 5 -22.63 48.61 29.88
C PRO A 5 -21.61 48.32 28.76
N THR A 6 -20.35 48.43 29.10
CA THR A 6 -19.18 48.05 28.31
C THR A 6 -19.18 46.55 28.04
N ARG A 7 -19.34 46.12 26.76
CA ARG A 7 -19.13 44.74 26.35
C ARG A 7 -17.65 44.44 26.24
N PHE A 8 -17.13 43.64 27.17
CA PHE A 8 -15.81 43.03 27.07
C PHE A 8 -15.78 42.04 25.88
N ALA A 9 -15.03 42.39 24.85
CA ALA A 9 -14.66 41.45 23.80
C ALA A 9 -13.53 40.56 24.33
N ALA A 10 -13.85 39.30 24.63
CA ALA A 10 -12.87 38.28 24.94
C ALA A 10 -12.15 37.88 23.65
N ILE A 11 -10.94 38.36 23.45
CA ILE A 11 -10.01 37.88 22.43
C ILE A 11 -9.47 36.54 22.93
N VAL A 12 -10.01 35.44 22.38
CA VAL A 12 -9.43 34.09 22.57
C VAL A 12 -8.17 34.03 21.72
N SER A 13 -7.01 34.26 22.33
CA SER A 13 -5.70 33.97 21.76
C SER A 13 -5.53 32.45 21.67
N MET A 14 -5.80 31.88 20.49
CA MET A 14 -5.49 30.51 20.19
C MET A 14 -3.99 30.40 19.86
N THR A 15 -3.19 30.24 20.91
CA THR A 15 -1.77 29.90 20.76
C THR A 15 -1.68 28.48 20.21
N ALA A 16 -1.51 28.36 18.89
CA ALA A 16 -1.19 27.10 18.26
C ALA A 16 0.21 26.69 18.75
N LEU A 17 0.25 25.74 19.70
CA LEU A 17 1.47 25.08 20.12
C LEU A 17 1.90 24.18 18.96
N MET A 18 2.72 24.73 18.05
CA MET A 18 3.45 23.93 17.07
C MET A 18 4.46 23.09 17.85
N THR A 19 4.08 21.88 18.22
CA THR A 19 5.05 20.85 18.57
C THR A 19 5.86 20.61 17.31
N LEU A 20 7.11 21.08 17.31
CA LEU A 20 8.13 20.67 16.35
C LEU A 20 8.28 19.15 16.51
N GLY A 21 7.51 18.41 15.70
CA GLY A 21 7.69 16.97 15.57
C GLY A 21 9.14 16.73 15.17
N THR A 22 9.87 15.97 15.99
CA THR A 22 11.16 15.42 15.57
C THR A 22 10.98 14.81 14.19
N PRO A 23 11.86 15.10 13.21
CA PRO A 23 11.76 14.46 11.92
C PRO A 23 11.75 12.96 12.17
N ALA A 24 10.69 12.28 11.74
CA ALA A 24 10.63 10.83 11.75
C ALA A 24 11.84 10.37 10.94
N GLU A 25 12.82 9.79 11.61
CA GLU A 25 13.97 9.18 10.96
C GLU A 25 13.40 8.09 10.05
N GLY A 26 13.39 8.37 8.75
CA GLY A 26 12.84 7.44 7.77
C GLY A 26 13.54 6.11 7.97
N ALA A 27 12.77 5.06 8.27
CA ALA A 27 13.31 3.72 8.50
C ALA A 27 14.23 3.36 7.32
N ARG A 28 15.53 3.30 7.59
CA ARG A 28 16.52 2.93 6.57
C ARG A 28 16.30 1.47 6.24
N ILE A 29 15.92 1.18 4.99
CA ILE A 29 15.83 -0.19 4.51
C ILE A 29 17.23 -0.79 4.52
N SER A 30 17.47 -1.77 5.39
CA SER A 30 18.72 -2.52 5.43
C SER A 30 18.65 -3.65 4.42
N LEU A 31 19.49 -3.61 3.40
CA LEU A 31 19.56 -4.65 2.38
C LEU A 31 20.67 -5.67 2.73
N ILE A 32 20.35 -6.95 2.56
CA ILE A 32 21.32 -8.02 2.59
C ILE A 32 21.88 -8.20 1.18
N ARG A 33 23.19 -8.32 1.08
CA ARG A 33 23.91 -8.62 -0.15
C ARG A 33 24.58 -9.97 0.02
N ASP A 34 23.90 -11.01 -0.45
CA ASP A 34 24.38 -12.39 -0.45
C ASP A 34 24.16 -12.98 -1.83
N ALA A 35 25.26 -13.18 -2.55
CA ALA A 35 25.21 -13.61 -3.95
C ALA A 35 24.62 -15.02 -4.11
N GLU A 36 24.77 -15.90 -3.13
CA GLU A 36 24.22 -17.26 -3.18
C GLU A 36 22.71 -17.23 -3.03
N ILE A 37 22.19 -16.52 -2.04
CA ILE A 37 20.75 -16.35 -1.81
C ILE A 37 20.13 -15.60 -3.00
N GLU A 38 20.72 -14.48 -3.43
CA GLU A 38 20.24 -13.69 -4.57
C GLU A 38 20.17 -14.55 -5.84
N ASN A 39 21.19 -15.38 -6.12
CA ASN A 39 21.22 -16.25 -7.28
C ASN A 39 20.18 -17.39 -7.20
N THR A 40 20.00 -17.96 -6.01
CA THR A 40 18.99 -19.00 -5.77
C THR A 40 17.58 -18.45 -6.04
N ILE A 41 17.24 -17.29 -5.46
CA ILE A 41 15.94 -16.66 -5.66
C ILE A 41 15.76 -16.26 -7.13
N ARG A 42 16.81 -15.78 -7.80
CA ARG A 42 16.77 -15.44 -9.22
C ARG A 42 16.50 -16.65 -10.09
N THR A 43 17.05 -17.81 -9.73
CA THR A 43 16.80 -19.06 -10.45
C THR A 43 15.31 -19.45 -10.39
N PHE A 44 14.67 -19.24 -9.24
CA PHE A 44 13.23 -19.46 -9.08
C PHE A 44 12.37 -18.45 -9.84
N ALA A 45 12.78 -17.17 -9.82
CA ALA A 45 12.01 -16.07 -10.37
C ALA A 45 12.10 -15.93 -11.90
N THR A 46 13.23 -16.30 -12.51
CA THR A 46 13.48 -16.10 -13.94
C THR A 46 12.40 -16.74 -14.84
N PRO A 47 11.95 -17.98 -14.63
CA PRO A 47 10.87 -18.56 -15.42
C PRO A 47 9.57 -17.75 -15.31
N LEU A 48 9.22 -17.30 -14.11
CA LEU A 48 8.00 -16.53 -13.84
C LEU A 48 8.04 -15.17 -14.56
N PHE A 49 9.16 -14.44 -14.49
CA PHE A 49 9.31 -13.16 -15.17
C PHE A 49 9.23 -13.33 -16.69
N THR A 50 9.85 -14.39 -17.22
CA THR A 50 9.83 -14.69 -18.66
C THR A 50 8.43 -15.02 -19.14
N ALA A 51 7.68 -15.87 -18.43
CA ALA A 51 6.29 -16.19 -18.71
C ALA A 51 5.38 -14.94 -18.62
N ALA A 52 5.67 -14.05 -17.68
CA ALA A 52 5.01 -12.75 -17.55
C ALA A 52 5.35 -11.75 -18.67
N GLY A 53 6.22 -12.12 -19.62
CA GLY A 53 6.64 -11.25 -20.73
C GLY A 53 7.70 -10.22 -20.38
N PHE A 54 8.37 -10.36 -19.23
CA PHE A 54 9.45 -9.46 -18.81
C PHE A 54 10.82 -10.01 -19.19
N ASP A 55 11.76 -9.10 -19.52
CA ASP A 55 13.16 -9.45 -19.43
C ASP A 55 13.55 -9.60 -17.94
N ALA A 56 13.92 -10.82 -17.56
CA ALA A 56 14.25 -11.15 -16.17
C ALA A 56 15.39 -10.28 -15.60
N ASN A 57 16.23 -9.69 -16.44
CA ASN A 57 17.28 -8.76 -16.01
C ASN A 57 16.76 -7.36 -15.64
N GLN A 58 15.56 -6.99 -16.08
CA GLN A 58 14.94 -5.71 -15.74
C GLN A 58 14.29 -5.75 -14.37
N VAL A 59 13.88 -6.94 -13.89
CA VAL A 59 13.32 -7.10 -12.55
C VAL A 59 14.47 -7.22 -11.54
N ARG A 60 14.62 -6.21 -10.71
CA ARG A 60 15.63 -6.18 -9.64
C ARG A 60 15.05 -6.79 -8.38
N MET A 61 15.77 -7.75 -7.81
CA MET A 61 15.40 -8.39 -6.55
C MET A 61 16.29 -7.89 -5.43
N HIS A 62 15.69 -7.66 -4.26
CA HIS A 62 16.36 -7.15 -3.08
C HIS A 62 15.92 -7.95 -1.87
N ILE A 63 16.89 -8.35 -1.03
CA ILE A 63 16.62 -9.00 0.25
C ILE A 63 16.70 -7.92 1.33
N VAL A 64 15.59 -7.73 2.05
CA VAL A 64 15.49 -6.76 3.14
C VAL A 64 15.71 -7.47 4.46
N ASN A 65 16.62 -6.97 5.28
CA ASN A 65 16.83 -7.44 6.64
C ASN A 65 15.67 -6.96 7.54
N ASP A 66 14.55 -7.66 7.48
CA ASP A 66 13.34 -7.37 8.22
C ASP A 66 12.69 -8.69 8.64
N PRO A 67 12.42 -8.92 9.94
CA PRO A 67 11.82 -10.16 10.43
C PRO A 67 10.33 -10.30 10.10
N ARG A 68 9.68 -9.29 9.54
CA ARG A 68 8.27 -9.36 9.14
C ARG A 68 8.10 -10.28 7.94
N LEU A 69 7.01 -11.05 7.98
CA LEU A 69 6.58 -11.91 6.88
C LEU A 69 6.02 -11.02 5.77
N ASN A 70 6.85 -10.64 4.79
CA ASN A 70 6.42 -9.71 3.75
C ASN A 70 7.27 -9.83 2.48
N ALA A 71 6.64 -9.57 1.34
CA ALA A 71 7.26 -9.21 0.07
C ALA A 71 6.49 -8.02 -0.52
N PHE A 72 7.11 -7.25 -1.38
CA PHE A 72 6.44 -6.12 -2.02
C PHE A 72 7.20 -5.63 -3.25
N VAL A 73 6.47 -4.99 -4.16
CA VAL A 73 7.02 -4.29 -5.31
C VAL A 73 7.07 -2.79 -5.04
N ALA A 74 8.17 -2.13 -5.38
CA ALA A 74 8.30 -0.68 -5.27
C ALA A 74 9.21 -0.10 -6.36
N GLY A 75 9.03 1.19 -6.66
CA GLY A 75 9.90 1.92 -7.58
C GLY A 75 9.98 1.31 -8.99
N GLY A 76 8.87 0.82 -9.52
CA GLY A 76 8.78 0.17 -10.82
C GLY A 76 8.98 -1.35 -10.73
N MET A 77 10.04 -1.88 -11.31
CA MET A 77 10.30 -3.33 -11.38
C MET A 77 11.32 -3.77 -10.31
N ASN A 78 11.17 -3.31 -9.07
CA ASN A 78 11.98 -3.80 -7.96
C ASN A 78 11.10 -4.63 -7.03
N LEU A 79 11.49 -5.89 -6.85
CA LEU A 79 10.88 -6.87 -5.93
C LEU A 79 11.72 -6.92 -4.65
N PHE A 80 11.08 -6.74 -3.53
CA PHE A 80 11.69 -6.81 -2.20
C PHE A 80 11.15 -8.01 -1.45
N LEU A 81 12.05 -8.82 -0.90
CA LEU A 81 11.73 -10.00 -0.10
C LEU A 81 12.33 -9.80 1.30
N ASN A 82 11.51 -9.82 2.32
CA ASN A 82 11.97 -9.73 3.69
C ASN A 82 12.60 -11.04 4.15
N THR A 83 13.63 -10.97 4.99
CA THR A 83 14.23 -12.16 5.61
C THR A 83 13.21 -12.98 6.41
N GLY A 84 12.22 -12.32 7.03
CA GLY A 84 11.14 -13.01 7.73
C GLY A 84 10.33 -13.95 6.84
N LEU A 85 10.07 -13.57 5.59
CA LEU A 85 9.42 -14.43 4.62
C LEU A 85 10.27 -15.66 4.29
N LEU A 86 11.56 -15.46 3.98
CA LEU A 86 12.46 -16.55 3.62
C LEU A 86 12.65 -17.55 4.77
N LEU A 87 12.71 -17.06 6.01
CA LEU A 87 12.86 -17.89 7.20
C LEU A 87 11.58 -18.63 7.62
N ALA A 88 10.41 -18.07 7.32
CA ALA A 88 9.12 -18.69 7.62
C ALA A 88 8.69 -19.71 6.57
N SER A 89 9.18 -19.57 5.34
CA SER A 89 8.89 -20.50 4.26
C SER A 89 9.45 -21.89 4.54
N LYS A 90 8.61 -22.90 4.42
CA LYS A 90 8.93 -24.31 4.67
C LYS A 90 9.42 -25.04 3.42
N SER A 91 9.15 -24.47 2.25
CA SER A 91 9.54 -25.03 0.97
C SER A 91 9.90 -23.93 -0.04
N PRO A 92 10.68 -24.24 -1.08
CA PRO A 92 10.94 -23.30 -2.18
C PRO A 92 9.66 -22.87 -2.89
N GLU A 93 8.66 -23.74 -3.00
CA GLU A 93 7.40 -23.51 -3.70
C GLU A 93 6.62 -22.35 -3.05
N GLN A 94 6.71 -22.18 -1.74
CA GLN A 94 6.11 -21.04 -1.03
C GLN A 94 6.75 -19.72 -1.46
N VAL A 95 8.07 -19.66 -1.55
CA VAL A 95 8.78 -18.47 -2.03
C VAL A 95 8.47 -18.19 -3.49
N ILE A 96 8.43 -19.24 -4.33
CA ILE A 96 8.07 -19.16 -5.74
C ILE A 96 6.65 -18.61 -5.90
N GLY A 97 5.70 -19.10 -5.11
CA GLY A 97 4.32 -18.63 -5.13
C GLY A 97 4.20 -17.14 -4.80
N VAL A 98 4.92 -16.67 -3.79
CA VAL A 98 4.97 -15.25 -3.44
C VAL A 98 5.60 -14.41 -4.56
N ILE A 99 6.70 -14.90 -5.18
CA ILE A 99 7.31 -14.20 -6.31
C ILE A 99 6.35 -14.12 -7.50
N ALA A 100 5.57 -15.16 -7.76
CA ALA A 100 4.56 -15.16 -8.81
C ALA A 100 3.46 -14.12 -8.53
N HIS A 101 2.98 -14.01 -7.29
CA HIS A 101 2.01 -13.00 -6.85
C HIS A 101 2.57 -11.58 -7.04
N GLU A 102 3.76 -11.31 -6.57
CA GLU A 102 4.43 -10.01 -6.74
C GLU A 102 4.69 -9.67 -8.22
N THR A 103 4.97 -10.69 -9.04
CA THR A 103 5.06 -10.53 -10.49
C THR A 103 3.72 -10.08 -11.08
N GLY A 104 2.61 -10.56 -10.54
CA GLY A 104 1.27 -10.10 -10.88
C GLY A 104 1.06 -8.61 -10.59
N HIS A 105 1.59 -8.11 -9.48
CA HIS A 105 1.56 -6.68 -9.17
C HIS A 105 2.38 -5.85 -10.16
N ILE A 106 3.52 -6.36 -10.62
CA ILE A 106 4.33 -5.69 -11.67
C ILE A 106 3.55 -5.68 -12.99
N ALA A 107 3.04 -6.84 -13.43
CA ALA A 107 2.31 -7.01 -14.69
C ALA A 107 1.04 -6.16 -14.72
N GLY A 108 0.31 -6.11 -13.63
CA GLY A 108 -0.88 -5.28 -13.47
C GLY A 108 -0.60 -3.78 -13.39
N GLY A 109 0.65 -3.36 -13.20
CA GLY A 109 0.99 -1.95 -12.96
C GLY A 109 0.32 -1.40 -11.69
N HIS A 110 0.11 -2.25 -10.68
CA HIS A 110 -0.68 -1.95 -9.50
C HIS A 110 -0.10 -0.80 -8.68
N LEU A 111 1.24 -0.66 -8.63
CA LEU A 111 1.90 0.44 -7.92
C LEU A 111 1.51 1.83 -8.49
N ALA A 112 1.55 1.99 -9.81
CA ALA A 112 1.17 3.23 -10.46
C ALA A 112 -0.32 3.53 -10.27
N ARG A 113 -1.17 2.53 -10.46
CA ARG A 113 -2.62 2.65 -10.29
C ARG A 113 -3.02 2.95 -8.84
N THR A 114 -2.30 2.39 -7.85
CA THR A 114 -2.53 2.70 -6.43
C THR A 114 -2.26 4.16 -6.12
N GLN A 115 -1.20 4.74 -6.71
CA GLN A 115 -0.93 6.17 -6.56
C GLN A 115 -2.06 7.04 -7.15
N ASP A 116 -2.62 6.66 -8.30
CA ASP A 116 -3.73 7.37 -8.91
C ASP A 116 -5.03 7.21 -8.09
N ALA A 117 -5.29 6.03 -7.54
CA ALA A 117 -6.42 5.78 -6.64
C ALA A 117 -6.32 6.62 -5.35
N LEU A 118 -5.12 6.73 -4.76
CA LEU A 118 -4.88 7.59 -3.60
C LEU A 118 -5.08 9.07 -3.91
N ARG A 119 -4.64 9.53 -5.08
CA ARG A 119 -4.90 10.92 -5.53
C ARG A 119 -6.41 11.16 -5.70
N GLY A 120 -7.12 10.23 -6.32
CA GLY A 120 -8.58 10.32 -6.48
C GLY A 120 -9.32 10.35 -5.14
N ALA A 121 -8.96 9.50 -4.19
CA ALA A 121 -9.52 9.48 -2.85
C ALA A 121 -9.23 10.80 -2.10
N SER A 122 -8.03 11.37 -2.25
CA SER A 122 -7.67 12.65 -1.65
C SER A 122 -8.51 13.80 -2.21
N VAL A 123 -8.74 13.84 -3.51
CA VAL A 123 -9.59 14.86 -4.15
C VAL A 123 -11.03 14.77 -3.63
N ALA A 124 -11.61 13.58 -3.55
CA ALA A 124 -12.95 13.36 -3.01
C ALA A 124 -13.06 13.82 -1.54
N THR A 125 -12.05 13.53 -0.74
CA THR A 125 -11.98 13.96 0.66
C THR A 125 -11.90 15.49 0.78
N ILE A 126 -11.06 16.15 -0.01
CA ILE A 126 -10.95 17.62 -0.03
C ILE A 126 -12.29 18.25 -0.42
N LEU A 127 -12.96 17.75 -1.46
CA LEU A 127 -14.28 18.22 -1.86
C LEU A 127 -15.32 18.06 -0.75
N ALA A 128 -15.31 16.94 -0.03
CA ALA A 128 -16.21 16.71 1.10
C ALA A 128 -15.96 17.75 2.22
N TYR A 129 -14.71 18.07 2.52
CA TYR A 129 -14.38 19.12 3.50
C TYR A 129 -14.87 20.51 3.05
N VAL A 130 -14.64 20.89 1.79
CA VAL A 130 -15.06 22.18 1.25
C VAL A 130 -16.58 22.33 1.27
N LEU A 131 -17.31 21.32 0.79
CA LEU A 131 -18.77 21.32 0.75
C LEU A 131 -19.37 21.25 2.17
N GLY A 132 -18.79 20.44 3.05
CA GLY A 132 -19.22 20.34 4.44
C GLY A 132 -19.01 21.65 5.21
N ALA A 133 -17.85 22.31 5.03
CA ALA A 133 -17.59 23.61 5.61
C ALA A 133 -18.54 24.69 5.09
N ALA A 134 -18.88 24.68 3.79
CA ALA A 134 -19.85 25.59 3.21
C ALA A 134 -21.25 25.36 3.80
N ALA A 135 -21.68 24.11 4.01
CA ALA A 135 -22.95 23.79 4.63
C ALA A 135 -23.02 24.27 6.09
N ILE A 136 -21.93 24.12 6.84
CA ILE A 136 -21.82 24.61 8.23
C ILE A 136 -21.93 26.14 8.24
N ALA A 137 -21.22 26.84 7.34
CA ALA A 137 -21.28 28.30 7.23
C ALA A 137 -22.67 28.80 6.84
N ALA A 138 -23.45 28.01 6.07
CA ALA A 138 -24.85 28.28 5.72
C ALA A 138 -25.83 27.95 6.86
N GLY A 139 -25.38 27.54 8.05
CA GLY A 139 -26.20 27.28 9.22
C GLY A 139 -26.60 25.81 9.41
N SER A 140 -26.13 24.89 8.57
CA SER A 140 -26.39 23.44 8.67
C SER A 140 -25.19 22.69 9.23
N ALA A 141 -24.96 22.78 10.54
CA ALA A 141 -23.81 22.12 11.19
C ALA A 141 -23.87 20.59 11.05
N GLU A 142 -25.04 20.01 11.29
CA GLU A 142 -25.23 18.54 11.16
C GLU A 142 -25.10 18.07 9.70
N GLY A 143 -25.67 18.81 8.75
CA GLY A 143 -25.55 18.50 7.32
C GLY A 143 -24.11 18.60 6.84
N GLY A 144 -23.37 19.62 7.28
CA GLY A 144 -21.95 19.75 6.94
C GLY A 144 -21.08 18.63 7.51
N ALA A 145 -21.30 18.25 8.77
CA ALA A 145 -20.63 17.12 9.38
C ALA A 145 -20.94 15.79 8.66
N ALA A 146 -22.20 15.56 8.28
CA ALA A 146 -22.61 14.39 7.52
C ALA A 146 -21.93 14.30 6.15
N VAL A 147 -21.78 15.42 5.45
CA VAL A 147 -21.07 15.49 4.15
C VAL A 147 -19.59 15.13 4.33
N ILE A 148 -18.93 15.66 5.35
CA ILE A 148 -17.50 15.36 5.61
C ILE A 148 -17.30 13.88 5.91
N LEU A 149 -18.07 13.33 6.86
CA LEU A 149 -17.96 11.92 7.26
C LEU A 149 -18.35 10.97 6.12
N GLY A 150 -19.41 11.29 5.37
CA GLY A 150 -19.84 10.52 4.21
C GLY A 150 -18.77 10.48 3.11
N GLY A 151 -18.17 11.61 2.80
CA GLY A 151 -17.09 11.68 1.81
C GLY A 151 -15.85 10.86 2.19
N GLN A 152 -15.45 10.90 3.46
CA GLN A 152 -14.36 10.07 3.96
C GLN A 152 -14.68 8.57 3.85
N SER A 153 -15.89 8.18 4.24
CA SER A 153 -16.35 6.79 4.16
C SER A 153 -16.36 6.27 2.73
N ILE A 154 -16.88 7.06 1.78
CA ILE A 154 -16.88 6.69 0.35
C ILE A 154 -15.45 6.56 -0.18
N ALA A 155 -14.56 7.49 0.12
CA ALA A 155 -13.16 7.44 -0.32
C ALA A 155 -12.46 6.18 0.20
N GLN A 156 -12.68 5.84 1.47
CA GLN A 156 -12.13 4.63 2.08
C GLN A 156 -12.68 3.35 1.45
N GLN A 157 -14.00 3.26 1.26
CA GLN A 157 -14.63 2.09 0.63
C GLN A 157 -14.14 1.90 -0.81
N THR A 158 -14.06 2.98 -1.58
CA THR A 158 -13.57 2.93 -2.97
C THR A 158 -12.11 2.44 -3.00
N PHE A 159 -11.26 2.94 -2.11
CA PHE A 159 -9.87 2.50 -2.01
C PHE A 159 -9.75 1.02 -1.63
N LEU A 160 -10.54 0.55 -0.65
CA LEU A 160 -10.54 -0.85 -0.24
C LEU A 160 -11.05 -1.80 -1.33
N GLN A 161 -12.08 -1.40 -2.08
CA GLN A 161 -12.57 -2.18 -3.22
C GLN A 161 -11.51 -2.28 -4.32
N TYR A 162 -10.84 -1.17 -4.59
CA TYR A 162 -9.76 -1.12 -5.55
C TYR A 162 -8.58 -2.01 -5.13
N SER A 163 -8.15 -1.94 -3.87
CA SER A 163 -7.09 -2.79 -3.32
C SER A 163 -7.43 -4.28 -3.47
N ARG A 164 -8.63 -4.69 -3.07
CA ARG A 164 -9.08 -6.09 -3.22
C ARG A 164 -9.09 -6.56 -4.68
N SER A 165 -9.50 -5.71 -5.60
CA SER A 165 -9.48 -6.02 -7.03
C SER A 165 -8.05 -6.24 -7.55
N GLN A 166 -7.08 -5.50 -7.05
CA GLN A 166 -5.68 -5.68 -7.40
C GLN A 166 -5.11 -7.00 -6.85
N GLU A 167 -5.42 -7.31 -5.59
CA GLU A 167 -5.01 -8.58 -4.98
C GLU A 167 -5.57 -9.76 -5.76
N GLN A 168 -6.88 -9.77 -6.06
CA GLN A 168 -7.49 -10.83 -6.87
C GLN A 168 -6.86 -10.96 -8.25
N ALA A 169 -6.49 -9.85 -8.88
CA ALA A 169 -5.82 -9.89 -10.18
C ALA A 169 -4.39 -10.43 -10.06
N ALA A 170 -3.66 -10.09 -8.99
CA ALA A 170 -2.33 -10.62 -8.72
C ALA A 170 -2.36 -12.11 -8.41
N ASP A 171 -3.32 -12.57 -7.60
CA ASP A 171 -3.53 -13.99 -7.29
C ASP A 171 -3.83 -14.80 -8.56
N GLN A 172 -4.76 -14.32 -9.39
CA GLN A 172 -5.12 -15.00 -10.63
C GLN A 172 -3.95 -15.05 -11.62
N PHE A 173 -3.20 -13.96 -11.70
CA PHE A 173 -1.99 -13.92 -12.50
C PHE A 173 -0.94 -14.91 -11.99
N ALA A 174 -0.73 -14.98 -10.67
CA ALA A 174 0.22 -15.90 -10.05
C ALA A 174 -0.10 -17.35 -10.40
N VAL A 175 -1.36 -17.77 -10.26
CA VAL A 175 -1.79 -19.12 -10.62
C VAL A 175 -1.54 -19.40 -12.11
N THR A 176 -1.83 -18.44 -12.98
CA THR A 176 -1.62 -18.60 -14.43
C THR A 176 -0.13 -18.79 -14.76
N VAL A 177 0.73 -17.93 -14.24
CA VAL A 177 2.18 -17.98 -14.56
C VAL A 177 2.86 -19.20 -13.92
N LEU A 178 2.38 -19.66 -12.77
CA LEU A 178 2.84 -20.90 -12.15
C LEU A 178 2.49 -22.11 -13.02
N ASP A 179 1.26 -22.18 -13.53
CA ASP A 179 0.82 -23.24 -14.45
C ASP A 179 1.62 -23.22 -15.75
N GLU A 180 1.79 -22.08 -16.39
CA GLU A 180 2.58 -21.90 -17.62
C GLU A 180 4.06 -22.31 -17.46
N THR A 181 4.60 -22.19 -16.25
CA THR A 181 6.00 -22.56 -15.94
C THR A 181 6.13 -23.98 -15.38
N GLY A 182 5.02 -24.71 -15.25
CA GLY A 182 4.98 -26.06 -14.70
C GLY A 182 5.29 -26.11 -13.20
N GLN A 183 5.07 -25.00 -12.49
CA GLN A 183 5.27 -24.88 -11.04
C GLN A 183 3.93 -25.01 -10.30
N SER A 184 3.96 -25.58 -9.08
CA SER A 184 2.73 -25.79 -8.30
C SER A 184 2.25 -24.48 -7.68
N ALA A 185 0.94 -24.20 -7.78
CA ALA A 185 0.30 -23.13 -7.04
C ALA A 185 0.05 -23.47 -5.54
N GLU A 186 0.28 -24.73 -5.14
CA GLU A 186 0.06 -25.19 -3.76
C GLU A 186 0.91 -24.40 -2.76
N GLY A 187 2.18 -24.10 -3.11
CA GLY A 187 3.06 -23.29 -2.28
C GLY A 187 2.53 -21.88 -2.03
N LEU A 188 1.85 -21.27 -3.01
CA LEU A 188 1.17 -19.98 -2.82
C LEU A 188 0.01 -20.11 -1.81
N LEU A 189 -0.82 -21.14 -1.95
CA LEU A 189 -1.94 -21.38 -1.04
C LEU A 189 -1.48 -21.63 0.38
N GLU A 190 -0.47 -22.48 0.57
CA GLU A 190 0.15 -22.74 1.87
C GLU A 190 0.74 -21.47 2.51
N PHE A 191 1.34 -20.60 1.69
CA PHE A 191 1.89 -19.34 2.19
C PHE A 191 0.79 -18.38 2.63
N LEU A 192 -0.32 -18.28 1.89
CA LEU A 192 -1.48 -17.47 2.27
C LEU A 192 -2.11 -17.96 3.60
N GLU A 193 -2.10 -19.29 3.84
CA GLU A 193 -2.55 -19.84 5.13
C GLU A 193 -1.64 -19.45 6.31
N ILE A 194 -0.33 -19.27 6.07
CA ILE A 194 0.59 -18.78 7.11
C ILE A 194 0.32 -17.31 7.46
N MET A 195 -0.20 -16.53 6.49
CA MET A 195 -0.49 -15.11 6.66
C MET A 195 -1.88 -14.83 7.26
N ALA A 196 -2.79 -15.79 7.23
CA ALA A 196 -4.18 -15.64 7.70
C ALA A 196 -4.29 -15.76 9.24
#